data_ad9f3ba54cf484d10f9a3eeb21ced01b
#
_entry.id   ad9f3ba54cf484d10f9a3eeb21ced01b
#
_cell.length_a   1.000
_cell.length_b   1.000
_cell.length_c   1.000
_cell.angle_alpha   90.00
_cell.angle_beta   90.00
_cell.angle_gamma   90.00
#
_symmetry.space_group_name_H-M   'P 1'
#
loop_
_entity.id
_entity.type
_entity.pdbx_description
1 polymer ?
#
loop_
_entity_poly.entity_id
_entity_poly.type
_entity_poly.pdbx_seq_one_letter_code
_entity_poly.pdbx_strand_id
1 'polypeptide(L)'
;MNFSTHIATKDDIADLAHLHVQGWRDAYGGLLDDDYIESFTEEKRAAQWKQWFDDGKAESIMAYSESGKPAGFVSYGKLKTPPPGMSPIRPLYASEIYAFYILSDYWRQGLGTELLSLTAQNLSAQKSHSLCLWVLEKNKRAVAFYKKMGGERCGKHDVAFGPTTAREICFGWRDTSKLINGSA
;
A
#
# COMPACT_ATOMS: atom_id res chain seq x y z
N MET A 1 -3.11 20.85 4.32
CA MET A 1 -4.19 20.13 5.06
C MET A 1 -3.52 19.28 6.11
N ASN A 2 -4.10 19.22 7.30
CA ASN A 2 -3.64 18.31 8.33
C ASN A 2 -4.50 17.03 8.24
N PHE A 3 -3.85 15.89 8.39
CA PHE A 3 -4.52 14.60 8.46
C PHE A 3 -4.37 14.04 9.87
N SER A 4 -5.39 13.35 10.37
CA SER A 4 -5.25 12.53 11.56
C SER A 4 -5.01 11.08 11.15
N THR A 5 -4.10 10.40 11.85
CA THR A 5 -3.75 9.02 11.55
C THR A 5 -3.83 8.15 12.80
N HIS A 6 -4.22 6.89 12.64
CA HIS A 6 -4.18 5.89 13.72
C HIS A 6 -3.97 4.47 13.17
N ILE A 7 -3.58 3.55 14.03
CA ILE A 7 -3.54 2.13 13.69
C ILE A 7 -4.97 1.62 13.58
N ALA A 8 -5.29 1.04 12.44
CA ALA A 8 -6.63 0.56 12.16
C ALA A 8 -7.05 -0.58 13.09
N THR A 9 -8.31 -0.60 13.43
CA THR A 9 -8.98 -1.61 14.23
C THR A 9 -10.16 -2.23 13.48
N LYS A 10 -10.86 -3.17 14.10
CA LYS A 10 -12.08 -3.74 13.50
C LYS A 10 -13.20 -2.71 13.31
N ASP A 11 -13.18 -1.61 14.05
CA ASP A 11 -14.18 -0.54 13.93
C ASP A 11 -14.00 0.25 12.63
N ASP A 12 -12.78 0.20 12.03
CA ASP A 12 -12.46 0.90 10.78
C ASP A 12 -12.80 0.06 9.51
N ILE A 13 -13.36 -1.14 9.65
CA ILE A 13 -13.58 -2.07 8.52
C ILE A 13 -14.40 -1.44 7.39
N ALA A 14 -15.44 -0.68 7.73
CA ALA A 14 -16.28 -0.03 6.72
C ALA A 14 -15.49 1.01 5.91
N ASP A 15 -14.73 1.87 6.58
CA ASP A 15 -13.90 2.88 5.95
C ASP A 15 -12.75 2.26 5.15
N LEU A 16 -12.12 1.19 5.66
CA LEU A 16 -11.09 0.43 4.94
C LEU A 16 -11.65 -0.20 3.66
N ALA A 17 -12.86 -0.75 3.71
CA ALA A 17 -13.51 -1.34 2.55
C ALA A 17 -13.81 -0.26 1.49
N HIS A 18 -14.37 0.88 1.92
CA HIS A 18 -14.63 2.03 1.07
C HIS A 18 -13.33 2.54 0.40
N LEU A 19 -12.31 2.83 1.20
CA LEU A 19 -11.01 3.31 0.71
C LEU A 19 -10.34 2.32 -0.25
N HIS A 20 -10.48 1.02 0.02
CA HIS A 20 -9.89 0.00 -0.83
C HIS A 20 -10.58 -0.07 -2.19
N VAL A 21 -11.92 -0.07 -2.23
CA VAL A 21 -12.69 -0.10 -3.48
C VAL A 21 -12.48 1.18 -4.27
N GLN A 22 -12.66 2.33 -3.64
CA GLN A 22 -12.50 3.62 -4.32
C GLN A 22 -11.04 3.85 -4.75
N GLY A 23 -10.07 3.49 -3.92
CA GLY A 23 -8.65 3.57 -4.25
C GLY A 23 -8.27 2.69 -5.44
N TRP A 24 -8.92 1.53 -5.62
CA TRP A 24 -8.77 0.70 -6.83
C TRP A 24 -9.28 1.40 -8.08
N ARG A 25 -10.48 2.00 -8.01
CA ARG A 25 -11.05 2.77 -9.12
C ARG A 25 -10.14 3.94 -9.50
N ASP A 26 -9.67 4.71 -8.52
CA ASP A 26 -8.79 5.86 -8.73
C ASP A 26 -7.41 5.45 -9.29
N ALA A 27 -6.87 4.30 -8.86
CA ALA A 27 -5.53 3.86 -9.23
C ALA A 27 -5.48 3.10 -10.55
N TYR A 28 -6.53 2.36 -10.90
CA TYR A 28 -6.51 1.36 -11.96
C TYR A 28 -7.56 1.58 -13.06
N GLY A 29 -8.46 2.56 -12.91
CA GLY A 29 -9.38 2.96 -13.97
C GLY A 29 -8.64 3.25 -15.28
N GLY A 30 -9.04 2.60 -16.38
CA GLY A 30 -8.38 2.66 -17.67
C GLY A 30 -7.04 1.90 -17.78
N LEU A 31 -6.59 1.21 -16.73
CA LEU A 31 -5.39 0.35 -16.72
C LEU A 31 -5.74 -1.14 -16.67
N LEU A 32 -6.80 -1.49 -16.01
CA LEU A 32 -7.35 -2.84 -15.91
C LEU A 32 -8.76 -2.86 -16.52
N ASP A 33 -9.32 -4.05 -16.65
CA ASP A 33 -10.68 -4.24 -17.13
C ASP A 33 -11.70 -3.62 -16.17
N ASP A 34 -12.62 -2.84 -16.70
CA ASP A 34 -13.59 -2.08 -15.88
C ASP A 34 -14.57 -3.00 -15.15
N ASP A 35 -15.06 -4.08 -15.78
CA ASP A 35 -15.94 -5.06 -15.13
C ASP A 35 -15.23 -5.77 -13.99
N TYR A 36 -13.92 -6.05 -14.17
CA TYR A 36 -13.11 -6.61 -13.11
C TYR A 36 -12.98 -5.65 -11.93
N ILE A 37 -12.71 -4.36 -12.17
CA ILE A 37 -12.64 -3.34 -11.10
C ILE A 37 -13.99 -3.22 -10.39
N GLU A 38 -15.11 -3.16 -11.11
CA GLU A 38 -16.45 -3.04 -10.53
C GLU A 38 -16.91 -4.30 -9.78
N SER A 39 -16.29 -5.45 -10.05
CA SER A 39 -16.57 -6.70 -9.29
C SER A 39 -16.16 -6.63 -7.82
N PHE A 40 -15.30 -5.66 -7.45
CA PHE A 40 -14.89 -5.40 -6.07
C PHE A 40 -15.90 -4.47 -5.40
N THR A 41 -16.79 -5.02 -4.59
CA THR A 41 -17.77 -4.25 -3.80
C THR A 41 -17.26 -4.02 -2.38
N GLU A 42 -17.78 -2.97 -1.74
CA GLU A 42 -17.44 -2.67 -0.34
C GLU A 42 -17.83 -3.81 0.60
N GLU A 43 -18.94 -4.49 0.35
CA GLU A 43 -19.37 -5.67 1.13
C GLU A 43 -18.34 -6.81 1.08
N LYS A 44 -17.87 -7.16 -0.12
CA LYS A 44 -16.84 -8.20 -0.29
C LYS A 44 -15.54 -7.78 0.38
N ARG A 45 -15.17 -6.51 0.27
CA ARG A 45 -13.96 -5.99 0.92
C ARG A 45 -14.09 -5.92 2.43
N ALA A 46 -15.23 -5.54 2.98
CA ALA A 46 -15.48 -5.56 4.42
C ALA A 46 -15.37 -6.98 4.99
N ALA A 47 -15.96 -7.97 4.33
CA ALA A 47 -15.82 -9.38 4.72
C ALA A 47 -14.36 -9.84 4.71
N GLN A 48 -13.60 -9.45 3.69
CA GLN A 48 -12.17 -9.78 3.57
C GLN A 48 -11.32 -9.08 4.63
N TRP A 49 -11.57 -7.79 4.92
CA TRP A 49 -10.90 -7.06 5.99
C TRP A 49 -11.16 -7.67 7.36
N LYS A 50 -12.41 -8.07 7.62
CA LYS A 50 -12.77 -8.78 8.86
C LYS A 50 -11.91 -10.03 9.04
N GLN A 51 -11.77 -10.85 7.99
CA GLN A 51 -10.94 -12.06 8.03
C GLN A 51 -9.46 -11.70 8.26
N TRP A 52 -8.92 -10.67 7.60
CA TRP A 52 -7.52 -10.28 7.77
C TRP A 52 -7.22 -9.79 9.19
N PHE A 53 -8.16 -9.07 9.82
CA PHE A 53 -8.04 -8.70 11.23
C PHE A 53 -8.11 -9.91 12.17
N ASP A 54 -9.02 -10.86 11.89
CA ASP A 54 -9.14 -12.09 12.67
C ASP A 54 -7.86 -12.95 12.56
N ASP A 55 -7.24 -12.96 11.39
CA ASP A 55 -5.98 -13.68 11.14
C ASP A 55 -4.74 -12.99 11.74
N GLY A 56 -4.80 -11.71 12.09
CA GLY A 56 -3.67 -10.94 12.61
C GLY A 56 -2.45 -10.85 11.68
N LYS A 57 -2.66 -10.93 10.36
CA LYS A 57 -1.57 -11.07 9.38
C LYS A 57 -1.02 -9.76 8.83
N ALA A 58 -1.71 -8.65 9.06
CA ALA A 58 -1.33 -7.35 8.54
C ALA A 58 -1.69 -6.25 9.54
N GLU A 59 -0.83 -5.25 9.62
CA GLU A 59 -1.14 -3.99 10.28
C GLU A 59 -1.58 -2.98 9.23
N SER A 60 -2.43 -2.04 9.64
CA SER A 60 -2.87 -0.97 8.75
C SER A 60 -2.89 0.37 9.48
N ILE A 61 -2.54 1.45 8.77
CA ILE A 61 -2.66 2.82 9.26
C ILE A 61 -3.73 3.50 8.43
N MET A 62 -4.72 4.06 9.12
CA MET A 62 -5.77 4.88 8.54
C MET A 62 -5.40 6.35 8.57
N ALA A 63 -5.89 7.10 7.60
CA ALA A 63 -5.79 8.56 7.58
C ALA A 63 -7.16 9.18 7.29
N TYR A 64 -7.48 10.22 8.05
CA TYR A 64 -8.70 11.02 7.92
C TYR A 64 -8.36 12.48 7.66
N SER A 65 -9.19 13.14 6.87
CA SER A 65 -9.12 14.59 6.66
C SER A 65 -9.54 15.35 7.92
N GLU A 66 -9.27 16.65 7.96
CA GLU A 66 -9.74 17.54 9.05
C GLU A 66 -11.26 17.50 9.29
N SER A 67 -12.02 17.17 8.25
CA SER A 67 -13.49 16.99 8.36
C SER A 67 -13.92 15.61 8.84
N GLY A 68 -12.98 14.73 9.21
CA GLY A 68 -13.26 13.38 9.68
C GLY A 68 -13.63 12.39 8.56
N LYS A 69 -13.41 12.72 7.29
CA LYS A 69 -13.64 11.80 6.16
C LYS A 69 -12.42 10.91 5.94
N PRO A 70 -12.60 9.60 5.66
CA PRO A 70 -11.49 8.72 5.32
C PRO A 70 -10.77 9.23 4.06
N ALA A 71 -9.45 9.35 4.12
CA ALA A 71 -8.62 9.93 3.08
C ALA A 71 -7.68 8.93 2.41
N GLY A 72 -7.23 7.92 3.15
CA GLY A 72 -6.34 6.89 2.64
C GLY A 72 -5.92 5.92 3.73
N PHE A 73 -5.23 4.86 3.30
CA PHE A 73 -4.66 3.88 4.21
C PHE A 73 -3.42 3.22 3.62
N VAL A 74 -2.62 2.61 4.48
CA VAL A 74 -1.55 1.69 4.12
C VAL A 74 -1.69 0.42 4.94
N SER A 75 -1.56 -0.75 4.31
CA SER A 75 -1.53 -2.06 4.97
C SER A 75 -0.20 -2.75 4.68
N TYR A 76 0.45 -3.26 5.70
CA TYR A 76 1.80 -3.82 5.62
C TYR A 76 2.00 -4.97 6.61
N GLY A 77 3.10 -5.69 6.44
CA GLY A 77 3.48 -6.78 7.33
C GLY A 77 4.71 -7.51 6.83
N LYS A 78 4.84 -8.79 7.20
CA LYS A 78 5.96 -9.64 6.76
C LYS A 78 5.94 -9.82 5.25
N LEU A 79 7.12 -9.98 4.66
CA LEU A 79 7.28 -10.24 3.22
C LEU A 79 6.44 -11.46 2.80
N LYS A 80 5.56 -11.27 1.81
CA LYS A 80 4.72 -12.32 1.19
C LYS A 80 5.16 -12.64 -0.23
N THR A 81 5.52 -11.62 -1.00
CA THR A 81 5.82 -11.71 -2.43
C THR A 81 7.25 -11.27 -2.70
N PRO A 82 8.25 -12.14 -2.43
CA PRO A 82 9.66 -11.80 -2.63
C PRO A 82 9.95 -11.52 -4.10
N PRO A 83 10.75 -10.47 -4.42
CA PRO A 83 11.21 -10.23 -5.79
C PRO A 83 11.90 -11.45 -6.39
N PRO A 84 11.71 -11.74 -7.69
CA PRO A 84 12.33 -12.85 -8.39
C PRO A 84 13.87 -12.86 -8.23
N GLY A 85 14.45 -14.02 -8.00
CA GLY A 85 15.89 -14.19 -7.81
C GLY A 85 16.41 -13.85 -6.41
N MET A 86 15.55 -13.49 -5.48
CA MET A 86 15.92 -13.25 -4.10
C MET A 86 16.16 -14.57 -3.35
N SER A 87 17.24 -14.62 -2.57
CA SER A 87 17.55 -15.79 -1.74
C SER A 87 16.49 -15.96 -0.63
N PRO A 88 15.87 -17.14 -0.49
CA PRO A 88 14.94 -17.40 0.60
C PRO A 88 15.63 -17.46 1.97
N ILE A 89 16.95 -17.71 2.01
CA ILE A 89 17.73 -17.84 3.26
C ILE A 89 18.10 -16.47 3.82
N ARG A 90 18.34 -15.48 2.93
CA ARG A 90 18.68 -14.10 3.30
C ARG A 90 17.88 -13.13 2.43
N PRO A 91 16.60 -12.93 2.72
CA PRO A 91 15.80 -12.00 1.96
C PRO A 91 16.33 -10.57 2.15
N LEU A 92 16.42 -9.82 1.04
CA LEU A 92 16.85 -8.40 1.07
C LEU A 92 15.80 -7.52 1.74
N TYR A 93 14.57 -7.97 1.81
CA TYR A 93 13.44 -7.27 2.41
C TYR A 93 12.77 -8.17 3.43
N ALA A 94 12.45 -7.61 4.60
CA ALA A 94 11.77 -8.31 5.68
C ALA A 94 10.27 -8.04 5.68
N SER A 95 9.88 -6.88 5.15
CA SER A 95 8.49 -6.41 5.15
C SER A 95 8.01 -6.03 3.76
N GLU A 96 6.68 -6.02 3.61
CA GLU A 96 5.99 -5.66 2.38
C GLU A 96 4.77 -4.79 2.68
N ILE A 97 4.55 -3.75 1.86
CA ILE A 97 3.28 -3.05 1.80
C ILE A 97 2.36 -3.84 0.85
N TYR A 98 1.23 -4.29 1.37
CA TYR A 98 0.23 -5.08 0.65
C TYR A 98 -0.80 -4.23 -0.08
N ALA A 99 -1.11 -3.06 0.50
CA ALA A 99 -2.06 -2.10 -0.05
C ALA A 99 -1.68 -0.69 0.39
N PHE A 100 -1.77 0.27 -0.53
CA PHE A 100 -1.49 1.67 -0.26
C PHE A 100 -2.35 2.53 -1.16
N TYR A 101 -3.44 3.05 -0.63
CA TYR A 101 -4.40 3.83 -1.38
C TYR A 101 -4.70 5.15 -0.67
N ILE A 102 -4.76 6.21 -1.47
CA ILE A 102 -5.18 7.55 -1.07
C ILE A 102 -6.19 7.98 -2.12
N LEU A 103 -7.35 8.45 -1.69
CA LEU A 103 -8.38 8.94 -2.60
C LEU A 103 -7.88 10.14 -3.39
N SER A 104 -8.36 10.26 -4.62
CA SER A 104 -7.89 11.28 -5.58
C SER A 104 -7.99 12.71 -5.05
N ASP A 105 -9.00 13.02 -4.24
CA ASP A 105 -9.21 14.33 -3.62
C ASP A 105 -8.08 14.76 -2.68
N TYR A 106 -7.29 13.80 -2.17
CA TYR A 106 -6.21 14.04 -1.21
C TYR A 106 -4.81 13.85 -1.81
N TRP A 107 -4.71 13.67 -3.14
CA TRP A 107 -3.41 13.54 -3.78
C TRP A 107 -2.60 14.83 -3.71
N ARG A 108 -1.27 14.69 -3.69
CA ARG A 108 -0.28 15.78 -3.67
C ARG A 108 -0.38 16.72 -2.47
N GLN A 109 -0.99 16.27 -1.37
CA GLN A 109 -1.13 17.03 -0.13
C GLN A 109 -0.20 16.50 0.99
N GLY A 110 0.80 15.66 0.65
CA GLY A 110 1.77 15.13 1.61
C GLY A 110 1.38 13.81 2.27
N LEU A 111 0.10 13.41 2.23
CA LEU A 111 -0.42 12.22 2.92
C LEU A 111 0.34 10.94 2.57
N GLY A 112 0.72 10.74 1.30
CA GLY A 112 1.50 9.56 0.90
C GLY A 112 2.86 9.49 1.56
N THR A 113 3.55 10.62 1.69
CA THR A 113 4.83 10.70 2.39
C THR A 113 4.68 10.40 3.87
N GLU A 114 3.64 10.97 4.50
CA GLU A 114 3.32 10.76 5.91
C GLU A 114 3.02 9.29 6.21
N LEU A 115 2.11 8.65 5.46
CA LEU A 115 1.77 7.24 5.65
C LEU A 115 2.98 6.31 5.44
N LEU A 116 3.82 6.59 4.45
CA LEU A 116 5.04 5.79 4.22
C LEU A 116 6.06 5.97 5.35
N SER A 117 6.20 7.20 5.89
CA SER A 117 7.06 7.48 7.04
C SER A 117 6.55 6.77 8.31
N LEU A 118 5.27 6.83 8.60
CA LEU A 118 4.66 6.14 9.74
C LEU A 118 4.81 4.61 9.63
N THR A 119 4.65 4.07 8.42
CA THR A 119 4.91 2.64 8.16
C THR A 119 6.35 2.28 8.51
N ALA A 120 7.32 3.08 8.05
CA ALA A 120 8.73 2.85 8.34
C ALA A 120 9.04 2.96 9.86
N GLN A 121 8.42 3.91 10.57
CA GLN A 121 8.56 4.05 12.02
C GLN A 121 8.03 2.81 12.76
N ASN A 122 6.82 2.35 12.41
CA ASN A 122 6.23 1.17 13.04
C ASN A 122 7.05 -0.10 12.78
N LEU A 123 7.52 -0.29 11.55
CA LEU A 123 8.40 -1.40 11.20
C LEU A 123 9.73 -1.33 11.97
N SER A 124 10.32 -0.13 12.10
CA SER A 124 11.55 0.06 12.88
C SER A 124 11.37 -0.31 14.36
N ALA A 125 10.24 0.05 14.97
CA ALA A 125 9.90 -0.35 16.34
C ALA A 125 9.80 -1.88 16.49
N GLN A 126 9.42 -2.59 15.41
CA GLN A 126 9.37 -4.05 15.32
C GLN A 126 10.72 -4.68 14.88
N LYS A 127 11.80 -3.89 14.82
CA LYS A 127 13.13 -4.32 14.35
C LYS A 127 13.15 -4.79 12.89
N SER A 128 12.25 -4.33 12.07
CA SER A 128 12.24 -4.52 10.62
C SER A 128 12.66 -3.24 9.93
N HIS A 129 13.79 -3.28 9.21
CA HIS A 129 14.43 -2.09 8.65
C HIS A 129 14.47 -2.10 7.11
N SER A 130 13.81 -3.07 6.48
CA SER A 130 13.74 -3.16 5.02
C SER A 130 12.33 -3.45 4.56
N LEU A 131 11.93 -2.81 3.46
CA LEU A 131 10.56 -2.77 2.98
C LEU A 131 10.53 -2.88 1.47
N CYS A 132 9.56 -3.59 0.91
CA CYS A 132 9.25 -3.53 -0.51
C CYS A 132 7.73 -3.44 -0.76
N LEU A 133 7.38 -3.17 -2.01
CA LEU A 133 6.00 -3.18 -2.50
C LEU A 133 5.97 -3.45 -4.00
N TRP A 134 4.80 -3.88 -4.46
CA TRP A 134 4.51 -4.07 -5.87
C TRP A 134 3.54 -3.00 -6.39
N VAL A 135 3.76 -2.55 -7.61
CA VAL A 135 2.96 -1.52 -8.26
C VAL A 135 2.83 -1.80 -9.75
N LEU A 136 1.65 -1.58 -10.34
CA LEU A 136 1.49 -1.68 -11.79
C LEU A 136 2.45 -0.73 -12.50
N GLU A 137 3.25 -1.24 -13.44
CA GLU A 137 4.22 -0.44 -14.21
C GLU A 137 3.55 0.71 -14.98
N LYS A 138 2.30 0.53 -15.37
CA LYS A 138 1.49 1.54 -16.05
C LYS A 138 0.96 2.63 -15.10
N ASN A 139 0.92 2.42 -13.78
CA ASN A 139 0.55 3.44 -12.80
C ASN A 139 1.70 4.44 -12.61
N LYS A 140 1.85 5.34 -13.60
CA LYS A 140 2.99 6.28 -13.67
C LYS A 140 3.06 7.22 -12.46
N ARG A 141 1.91 7.58 -11.88
CA ARG A 141 1.83 8.43 -10.68
C ARG A 141 2.46 7.73 -9.48
N ALA A 142 2.04 6.51 -9.17
CA ALA A 142 2.59 5.75 -8.04
C ALA A 142 4.08 5.42 -8.26
N VAL A 143 4.46 5.03 -9.48
CA VAL A 143 5.86 4.81 -9.86
C VAL A 143 6.73 6.04 -9.61
N ALA A 144 6.25 7.24 -10.00
CA ALA A 144 6.97 8.49 -9.77
C ALA A 144 7.09 8.81 -8.27
N PHE A 145 6.01 8.55 -7.50
CA PHE A 145 6.01 8.73 -6.06
C PHE A 145 7.04 7.84 -5.38
N TYR A 146 7.03 6.52 -5.63
CA TYR A 146 7.98 5.61 -4.99
C TYR A 146 9.44 5.90 -5.35
N LYS A 147 9.72 6.32 -6.59
CA LYS A 147 11.05 6.81 -6.98
C LYS A 147 11.45 8.06 -6.19
N LYS A 148 10.54 9.03 -6.07
CA LYS A 148 10.78 10.25 -5.28
C LYS A 148 11.07 9.93 -3.82
N MET A 149 10.41 8.88 -3.27
CA MET A 149 10.66 8.41 -1.90
C MET A 149 11.92 7.54 -1.77
N GLY A 150 12.80 7.53 -2.78
CA GLY A 150 14.09 6.80 -2.75
C GLY A 150 13.97 5.29 -2.91
N GLY A 151 12.81 4.79 -3.37
CA GLY A 151 12.64 3.37 -3.66
C GLY A 151 13.45 2.94 -4.90
N GLU A 152 14.18 1.84 -4.78
CA GLU A 152 14.93 1.22 -5.87
C GLU A 152 14.11 0.11 -6.53
N ARG A 153 14.16 0.02 -7.86
CA ARG A 153 13.53 -1.11 -8.56
C ARG A 153 14.28 -2.40 -8.25
N CYS A 154 13.58 -3.40 -7.72
CA CYS A 154 14.18 -4.66 -7.27
C CYS A 154 13.56 -5.91 -7.88
N GLY A 155 12.51 -5.78 -8.71
CA GLY A 155 11.90 -6.90 -9.39
C GLY A 155 10.80 -6.49 -10.35
N LYS A 156 10.35 -7.46 -11.15
CA LYS A 156 9.17 -7.37 -12.00
C LYS A 156 8.57 -8.74 -12.21
N HIS A 157 7.25 -8.80 -12.36
CA HIS A 157 6.52 -9.99 -12.79
C HIS A 157 5.24 -9.59 -13.52
N ASP A 158 4.63 -10.55 -14.21
CA ASP A 158 3.32 -10.37 -14.82
C ASP A 158 2.26 -11.05 -13.94
N VAL A 159 1.15 -10.37 -13.68
CA VAL A 159 0.05 -10.81 -12.81
C VAL A 159 -1.25 -10.74 -13.58
N ALA A 160 -2.11 -11.76 -13.40
CA ALA A 160 -3.46 -11.76 -13.93
C ALA A 160 -4.42 -11.01 -12.99
N PHE A 161 -5.09 -10.01 -13.53
CA PHE A 161 -6.16 -9.24 -12.89
C PHE A 161 -7.46 -9.50 -13.68
N GLY A 162 -8.19 -10.55 -13.31
CA GLY A 162 -9.31 -11.02 -14.12
C GLY A 162 -8.85 -11.36 -15.55
N PRO A 163 -9.45 -10.75 -16.59
CA PRO A 163 -9.07 -10.97 -17.99
C PRO A 163 -7.79 -10.25 -18.40
N THR A 164 -7.30 -9.30 -17.59
CA THR A 164 -6.12 -8.48 -17.93
C THR A 164 -4.86 -9.04 -17.32
N THR A 165 -3.83 -9.35 -18.14
CA THR A 165 -2.47 -9.57 -17.64
C THR A 165 -1.72 -8.24 -17.63
N ALA A 166 -1.23 -7.83 -16.47
CA ALA A 166 -0.50 -6.59 -16.30
C ALA A 166 0.84 -6.82 -15.61
N ARG A 167 1.81 -5.97 -15.96
CA ARG A 167 3.14 -6.01 -15.35
C ARG A 167 3.16 -5.20 -14.07
N GLU A 168 3.63 -5.83 -13.00
CA GLU A 168 4.04 -5.16 -11.78
C GLU A 168 5.55 -5.03 -11.70
N ILE A 169 5.98 -3.95 -11.07
CA ILE A 169 7.38 -3.69 -10.71
C ILE A 169 7.48 -3.54 -9.20
N CYS A 170 8.54 -4.11 -8.65
CA CYS A 170 8.85 -4.01 -7.23
C CYS A 170 9.70 -2.77 -6.97
N PHE A 171 9.32 -1.99 -5.97
CA PHE A 171 10.16 -0.98 -5.35
C PHE A 171 10.54 -1.44 -3.94
N GLY A 172 11.81 -1.20 -3.55
CA GLY A 172 12.30 -1.58 -2.25
C GLY A 172 13.22 -0.55 -1.61
N TRP A 173 13.21 -0.55 -0.30
CA TRP A 173 14.10 0.21 0.59
C TRP A 173 14.83 -0.78 1.48
N ARG A 174 16.16 -0.93 1.28
CA ARG A 174 17.00 -1.81 2.11
C ARG A 174 17.23 -1.24 3.50
N ASP A 175 17.07 0.07 3.63
CA ASP A 175 17.11 0.81 4.88
C ASP A 175 15.97 1.84 4.88
N THR A 176 14.99 1.60 5.75
CA THR A 176 13.79 2.45 5.88
C THR A 176 14.03 3.70 6.73
N SER A 177 15.22 3.88 7.33
CA SER A 177 15.52 5.09 8.14
C SER A 177 15.42 6.37 7.34
N LYS A 178 15.69 6.32 6.03
CA LYS A 178 15.54 7.46 5.10
C LYS A 178 14.09 7.92 4.97
N LEU A 179 13.13 6.99 5.10
CA LEU A 179 11.69 7.30 5.05
C LEU A 179 11.20 8.00 6.32
N ILE A 180 11.84 7.72 7.47
CA ILE A 180 11.48 8.29 8.77
C ILE A 180 11.88 9.77 8.85
N ASN A 181 13.03 10.12 8.32
CA ASN A 181 13.62 11.45 8.48
C ASN A 181 13.18 12.45 7.41
N GLY A 182 12.24 12.09 6.52
CA GLY A 182 11.74 12.99 5.48
C GLY A 182 12.77 13.44 4.45
N SER A 183 13.93 12.77 4.37
CA SER A 183 15.02 13.09 3.46
C SER A 183 14.78 12.38 2.12
N ALA A 184 13.95 12.97 1.28
CA ALA A 184 13.87 12.64 -0.14
C ALA A 184 13.98 13.91 -0.97
#